data_90e124c3d60d6feff0a86ed0195f1726
#
_entry.id   90e124c3d60d6feff0a86ed0195f1726
#
_cell.length_a   1.000
_cell.length_b   1.000
_cell.length_c   1.000
_cell.angle_alpha   90.00
_cell.angle_beta   90.00
_cell.angle_gamma   90.00
#
_symmetry.space_group_name_H-M   'P 1'
#
loop_
_entity.id
_entity.type
_entity.pdbx_description
1 polymer ?
#
loop_
_entity_poly.entity_id
_entity_poly.type
_entity_poly.pdbx_seq_one_letter_code
_entity_poly.pdbx_strand_id
1 'polypeptide(L)'
;VRMAQTWSMRYTLVDGQGNFGSVDGDSPAAMRYTEARLSKLAEEMLRDIDKDTVDFQLNFDDTLKEPTVLPTRIPNLLVNGASGIAVGMATNMPTHNLSEVLDGCMAYIDTRGEMEVADLMQYIKAPDFPTGATIYGYAGVKDAFETGKGRIVLRGKAEIETENNHEKIIISEIPYGVNKAELIKYIADLVNEKRIDGISNVNDESDRQGMRIVVDVKRDANSSVVLNKLYKMTALQSSFSVNNIALVNGRPKLLNLKDLIKAFVDHRHEVVIRRTKYDLKKAEERAHILEGLIIASDNIDEVIAIIKSSKSPAEAIERLMERFSLSDIQSRAIVEMRLRQLTGLEQDKLRAEYEEIEKLIAYLKEILENDDLCMKVIKDELQEIKDKYGDERKTDIVYASEELNPEDFYADDEMIITISHMGYIKRTPLSEFRAQGRGGVGAKGSETRDEDFVEYIYPASMHATLLIFTAKGKCYWLKVFEIPEGAKNSKGRAIQNLLNIEPDDKVNAFIRVKKLTTDTEFINSHYLLFCTKKGVIKKTLLEAYSRPRQNGVNAITLREDDGLIEVCMTNGNNEVLIANRNGRAIR
;
A
#
# COMPACT_ATOMS: atom_id res chain seq x y z
N VAL A 1 -12.16 -5.38 -20.47
CA VAL A 1 -12.13 -3.98 -20.00
C VAL A 1 -11.04 -3.79 -18.97
N ARG A 2 -11.12 -4.45 -17.82
CA ARG A 2 -10.17 -4.26 -16.71
C ARG A 2 -8.69 -4.43 -17.12
N MET A 3 -8.38 -5.40 -17.97
CA MET A 3 -7.00 -5.66 -18.40
C MET A 3 -6.39 -4.55 -19.26
N ALA A 4 -7.19 -3.60 -19.76
CA ALA A 4 -6.72 -2.42 -20.49
C ALA A 4 -6.62 -1.17 -19.61
N GLN A 5 -7.14 -1.20 -18.38
CA GLN A 5 -7.19 -0.05 -17.48
C GLN A 5 -5.87 0.12 -16.73
N THR A 6 -5.22 1.26 -16.92
CA THR A 6 -3.92 1.59 -16.33
C THR A 6 -3.98 1.85 -14.81
N TRP A 7 -5.16 2.15 -14.27
CA TRP A 7 -5.40 2.33 -12.81
C TRP A 7 -5.81 1.05 -12.10
N SER A 8 -6.14 -0.01 -12.86
CA SER A 8 -6.54 -1.32 -12.32
C SER A 8 -5.41 -2.36 -12.37
N MET A 9 -4.61 -2.31 -13.42
CA MET A 9 -3.51 -3.23 -13.68
C MET A 9 -2.17 -2.51 -13.57
N ARG A 10 -1.25 -3.06 -12.81
CA ARG A 10 0.11 -2.49 -12.74
C ARG A 10 0.83 -2.61 -14.08
N TYR A 11 0.58 -3.72 -14.79
CA TYR A 11 1.01 -3.97 -16.16
C TYR A 11 -0.20 -4.40 -16.98
N THR A 12 -0.63 -3.57 -17.90
CA THR A 12 -1.80 -3.87 -18.72
C THR A 12 -1.54 -5.03 -19.67
N LEU A 13 -2.49 -5.94 -19.78
CA LEU A 13 -2.41 -7.13 -20.64
C LEU A 13 -3.14 -6.95 -21.96
N VAL A 14 -4.02 -5.96 -22.04
CA VAL A 14 -4.74 -5.57 -23.25
C VAL A 14 -4.36 -4.15 -23.62
N ASP A 15 -3.97 -3.95 -24.87
CA ASP A 15 -3.78 -2.64 -25.46
C ASP A 15 -5.09 -2.22 -26.10
N GLY A 16 -5.81 -1.33 -25.42
CA GLY A 16 -7.13 -0.86 -25.80
C GLY A 16 -7.09 0.50 -26.49
N GLN A 17 -7.90 0.67 -27.52
CA GLN A 17 -8.14 1.94 -28.16
C GLN A 17 -9.62 2.31 -28.05
N GLY A 18 -9.90 3.53 -27.56
CA GLY A 18 -11.23 4.00 -27.26
C GLY A 18 -11.45 4.21 -25.78
N ASN A 19 -12.71 4.27 -25.36
CA ASN A 19 -13.10 4.50 -23.98
C ASN A 19 -13.26 3.17 -23.23
N PHE A 20 -12.33 2.88 -22.32
CA PHE A 20 -12.35 1.72 -21.43
C PHE A 20 -12.75 2.07 -19.98
N GLY A 21 -13.34 3.24 -19.77
CA GLY A 21 -13.69 3.77 -18.46
C GLY A 21 -12.70 4.82 -17.95
N SER A 22 -12.85 5.23 -16.71
CA SER A 22 -11.95 6.17 -16.06
C SER A 22 -11.81 5.88 -14.56
N VAL A 23 -10.87 6.54 -13.92
CA VAL A 23 -10.69 6.49 -12.46
C VAL A 23 -11.86 7.14 -11.70
N ASP A 24 -12.73 7.87 -12.39
CA ASP A 24 -13.97 8.44 -11.86
C ASP A 24 -15.14 7.44 -11.84
N GLY A 25 -14.92 6.22 -12.28
CA GLY A 25 -15.95 5.18 -12.34
C GLY A 25 -16.84 5.27 -13.57
N ASP A 26 -16.45 6.04 -14.60
CA ASP A 26 -17.18 6.09 -15.86
C ASP A 26 -17.22 4.71 -16.51
N SER A 27 -18.38 4.38 -17.06
CA SER A 27 -18.56 3.13 -17.77
C SER A 27 -17.79 3.12 -19.10
N PRO A 28 -17.21 1.98 -19.50
CA PRO A 28 -16.61 1.85 -20.82
C PRO A 28 -17.65 2.00 -21.92
N ALA A 29 -17.21 2.43 -23.09
CA ALA A 29 -18.05 2.49 -24.27
C ALA A 29 -18.50 1.08 -24.70
N ALA A 30 -19.58 1.01 -25.48
CA ALA A 30 -20.02 -0.25 -26.09
C ALA A 30 -18.90 -0.82 -27.01
N MET A 31 -18.79 -2.15 -27.07
CA MET A 31 -17.73 -2.85 -27.81
C MET A 31 -17.60 -2.41 -29.28
N ARG A 32 -18.67 -1.96 -29.91
CA ARG A 32 -18.64 -1.47 -31.31
C ARG A 32 -17.82 -0.19 -31.51
N TYR A 33 -17.45 0.49 -30.42
CA TYR A 33 -16.67 1.73 -30.47
C TYR A 33 -15.22 1.55 -30.00
N THR A 34 -14.83 0.34 -29.63
CA THR A 34 -13.51 0.07 -29.06
C THR A 34 -12.77 -0.97 -29.87
N GLU A 35 -11.46 -0.88 -29.86
CA GLU A 35 -10.54 -1.88 -30.40
C GLU A 35 -9.66 -2.42 -29.29
N ALA A 36 -9.30 -3.69 -29.38
CA ALA A 36 -8.46 -4.35 -28.38
C ALA A 36 -7.48 -5.32 -29.06
N ARG A 37 -6.26 -5.33 -28.58
CA ARG A 37 -5.22 -6.29 -28.96
C ARG A 37 -4.42 -6.69 -27.73
N LEU A 38 -3.69 -7.80 -27.82
CA LEU A 38 -2.77 -8.17 -26.75
C LEU A 38 -1.63 -7.15 -26.63
N SER A 39 -1.29 -6.80 -25.40
CA SER A 39 -0.04 -6.07 -25.15
C SER A 39 1.17 -6.97 -25.44
N LYS A 40 2.32 -6.38 -25.72
CA LYS A 40 3.56 -7.16 -25.91
C LYS A 40 3.92 -8.00 -24.68
N LEU A 41 3.64 -7.48 -23.50
CA LEU A 41 3.85 -8.20 -22.25
C LEU A 41 2.93 -9.43 -22.15
N ALA A 42 1.69 -9.33 -22.57
CA ALA A 42 0.74 -10.44 -22.56
C ALA A 42 1.13 -11.57 -23.50
N GLU A 43 1.83 -11.28 -24.61
CA GLU A 43 2.36 -12.29 -25.51
C GLU A 43 3.39 -13.20 -24.79
N GLU A 44 4.14 -12.67 -23.85
CA GLU A 44 5.08 -13.44 -23.03
C GLU A 44 4.38 -14.46 -22.10
N MET A 45 3.11 -14.26 -21.81
CA MET A 45 2.31 -15.24 -21.04
C MET A 45 1.89 -16.45 -21.86
N LEU A 46 1.81 -16.31 -23.17
CA LEU A 46 1.39 -17.35 -24.13
C LEU A 46 2.56 -17.99 -24.86
N ARG A 47 3.77 -17.51 -24.65
CA ARG A 47 4.95 -17.97 -25.36
C ARG A 47 5.19 -19.46 -25.10
N ASP A 48 5.48 -20.20 -26.16
CA ASP A 48 5.72 -21.65 -26.12
C ASP A 48 4.50 -22.51 -25.72
N ILE A 49 3.27 -21.99 -25.77
CA ILE A 49 2.05 -22.73 -25.43
C ILE A 49 1.82 -23.96 -26.33
N ASP A 50 2.29 -23.93 -27.56
CA ASP A 50 2.19 -24.98 -28.60
C ASP A 50 3.34 -25.99 -28.54
N LYS A 51 4.23 -25.89 -27.55
CA LYS A 51 5.35 -26.80 -27.34
C LYS A 51 5.13 -27.80 -26.20
N ASP A 52 3.91 -28.19 -25.96
CA ASP A 52 3.52 -29.12 -24.89
C ASP A 52 4.05 -28.72 -23.49
N THR A 53 4.08 -27.41 -23.24
CA THR A 53 4.63 -26.85 -22.00
C THR A 53 3.68 -26.92 -20.83
N VAL A 54 2.37 -26.99 -21.07
CA VAL A 54 1.30 -27.05 -20.07
C VAL A 54 0.26 -28.09 -20.44
N ASP A 55 -0.48 -28.56 -19.45
CA ASP A 55 -1.58 -29.50 -19.66
C ASP A 55 -2.82 -28.78 -20.19
N PHE A 56 -3.58 -29.48 -21.02
CA PHE A 56 -4.86 -29.04 -21.57
C PHE A 56 -6.00 -29.90 -21.02
N GLN A 57 -7.14 -29.29 -20.88
CA GLN A 57 -8.40 -29.92 -20.50
C GLN A 57 -9.50 -29.57 -21.50
N LEU A 58 -10.61 -30.32 -21.48
CA LEU A 58 -11.78 -29.96 -22.26
C LEU A 58 -12.46 -28.73 -21.63
N ASN A 59 -13.01 -27.87 -22.50
CA ASN A 59 -13.80 -26.72 -22.08
C ASN A 59 -15.18 -27.18 -21.54
N PHE A 60 -16.04 -26.21 -21.18
CA PHE A 60 -17.34 -26.47 -20.56
C PHE A 60 -18.24 -27.45 -21.33
N ASP A 61 -18.25 -27.37 -22.66
CA ASP A 61 -19.13 -28.19 -23.53
C ASP A 61 -18.37 -29.34 -24.23
N ASP A 62 -17.15 -29.62 -23.84
CA ASP A 62 -16.26 -30.65 -24.41
C ASP A 62 -15.98 -30.49 -25.91
N THR A 63 -16.23 -29.32 -26.48
CA THR A 63 -16.03 -29.05 -27.92
C THR A 63 -14.59 -28.64 -28.27
N LEU A 64 -13.90 -27.98 -27.32
CA LEU A 64 -12.54 -27.48 -27.49
C LEU A 64 -11.66 -27.83 -26.29
N LYS A 65 -10.37 -27.69 -26.46
CA LYS A 65 -9.39 -27.82 -25.38
C LYS A 65 -8.90 -26.46 -24.94
N GLU A 66 -8.71 -26.30 -23.66
CA GLU A 66 -8.12 -25.10 -23.04
C GLU A 66 -6.95 -25.46 -22.12
N PRO A 67 -5.95 -24.59 -21.97
CA PRO A 67 -4.86 -24.86 -21.03
C PRO A 67 -5.34 -24.77 -19.58
N THR A 68 -4.83 -25.63 -18.72
CA THR A 68 -5.10 -25.60 -17.28
C THR A 68 -4.40 -24.43 -16.58
N VAL A 69 -3.21 -24.07 -17.08
CA VAL A 69 -2.41 -22.90 -16.69
C VAL A 69 -1.71 -22.36 -17.91
N LEU A 70 -1.26 -21.13 -17.89
CA LEU A 70 -0.47 -20.55 -18.97
C LEU A 70 1.03 -20.77 -18.73
N PRO A 71 1.83 -21.00 -19.80
CA PRO A 71 3.29 -21.13 -19.68
C PRO A 71 3.96 -19.75 -19.55
N THR A 72 3.53 -18.98 -18.58
CA THR A 72 3.92 -17.57 -18.45
C THR A 72 5.39 -17.38 -18.11
N ARG A 73 6.06 -16.48 -18.80
CA ARG A 73 7.41 -16.00 -18.46
C ARG A 73 7.40 -14.87 -17.44
N ILE A 74 6.22 -14.39 -17.07
CA ILE A 74 6.00 -13.26 -16.17
C ILE A 74 5.31 -13.78 -14.91
N PRO A 75 5.76 -13.37 -13.72
CA PRO A 75 5.07 -13.69 -12.46
C PRO A 75 3.78 -12.86 -12.31
N ASN A 76 2.81 -13.08 -13.20
CA ASN A 76 1.63 -12.22 -13.35
C ASN A 76 0.78 -12.13 -12.08
N LEU A 77 0.67 -13.20 -11.30
CA LEU A 77 -0.10 -13.18 -10.06
C LEU A 77 0.46 -12.19 -9.04
N LEU A 78 1.78 -12.07 -8.95
CA LEU A 78 2.44 -11.08 -8.10
C LEU A 78 2.38 -9.67 -8.68
N VAL A 79 2.69 -9.50 -9.97
CA VAL A 79 2.83 -8.16 -10.53
C VAL A 79 1.47 -7.47 -10.75
N ASN A 80 0.44 -8.20 -11.14
CA ASN A 80 -0.90 -7.66 -11.36
C ASN A 80 -1.89 -7.96 -10.22
N GLY A 81 -1.51 -8.82 -9.29
CA GLY A 81 -2.38 -9.23 -8.20
C GLY A 81 -3.61 -9.99 -8.64
N ALA A 82 -4.50 -10.22 -7.71
CA ALA A 82 -5.79 -10.84 -7.95
C ALA A 82 -6.78 -10.44 -6.84
N SER A 83 -8.06 -10.39 -7.16
CA SER A 83 -9.13 -10.17 -6.19
C SER A 83 -10.34 -11.00 -6.59
N GLY A 84 -10.89 -11.74 -5.66
CA GLY A 84 -12.07 -12.55 -5.93
C GLY A 84 -12.64 -13.21 -4.70
N ILE A 85 -13.93 -13.54 -4.77
CA ILE A 85 -14.68 -14.19 -3.71
C ILE A 85 -15.15 -15.54 -4.23
N ALA A 86 -14.84 -16.59 -3.49
CA ALA A 86 -15.32 -17.95 -3.75
C ALA A 86 -16.15 -18.46 -2.56
N VAL A 87 -16.70 -19.66 -2.68
CA VAL A 87 -17.38 -20.29 -1.56
C VAL A 87 -16.37 -20.73 -0.50
N GLY A 88 -16.51 -20.18 0.69
CA GLY A 88 -15.65 -20.49 1.83
C GLY A 88 -14.26 -19.87 1.83
N MET A 89 -13.89 -19.07 0.81
CA MET A 89 -12.61 -18.40 0.74
C MET A 89 -12.66 -17.13 -0.14
N ALA A 90 -11.71 -16.24 0.07
CA ALA A 90 -11.51 -15.06 -0.77
C ALA A 90 -10.02 -14.83 -0.95
N THR A 91 -9.65 -14.22 -2.07
CA THR A 91 -8.29 -13.74 -2.29
C THR A 91 -8.27 -12.25 -2.54
N ASN A 92 -7.24 -11.59 -2.05
CA ASN A 92 -6.98 -10.18 -2.32
C ASN A 92 -5.47 -9.96 -2.32
N MET A 93 -4.89 -10.07 -3.50
CA MET A 93 -3.45 -9.97 -3.70
C MET A 93 -3.09 -8.61 -4.28
N PRO A 94 -2.15 -7.87 -3.68
CA PRO A 94 -1.71 -6.59 -4.20
C PRO A 94 -0.81 -6.76 -5.42
N THR A 95 -0.70 -5.70 -6.19
CA THR A 95 0.23 -5.58 -7.31
C THR A 95 1.67 -5.33 -6.85
N HIS A 96 2.66 -5.71 -7.66
CA HIS A 96 4.08 -5.54 -7.35
C HIS A 96 4.86 -5.01 -8.56
N ASN A 97 6.05 -4.49 -8.29
CA ASN A 97 6.97 -4.05 -9.33
C ASN A 97 7.63 -5.25 -10.00
N LEU A 98 7.59 -5.29 -11.34
CA LEU A 98 8.13 -6.41 -12.12
C LEU A 98 9.63 -6.61 -11.91
N SER A 99 10.41 -5.53 -11.94
CA SER A 99 11.86 -5.60 -11.73
C SER A 99 12.22 -6.15 -10.36
N GLU A 100 11.53 -5.71 -9.31
CA GLU A 100 11.74 -6.21 -7.94
C GLU A 100 11.40 -7.70 -7.82
N VAL A 101 10.26 -8.13 -8.38
CA VAL A 101 9.84 -9.54 -8.33
C VAL A 101 10.80 -10.42 -9.11
N LEU A 102 11.25 -10.00 -10.29
CA LEU A 102 12.22 -10.75 -11.09
C LEU A 102 13.59 -10.82 -10.41
N ASP A 103 14.03 -9.75 -9.78
CA ASP A 103 15.27 -9.76 -8.97
C ASP A 103 15.15 -10.76 -7.80
N GLY A 104 14.01 -10.78 -7.13
CA GLY A 104 13.72 -11.77 -6.10
C GLY A 104 13.72 -13.22 -6.61
N CYS A 105 13.14 -13.47 -7.77
CA CYS A 105 13.17 -14.79 -8.42
C CYS A 105 14.59 -15.21 -8.79
N MET A 106 15.40 -14.32 -9.35
CA MET A 106 16.78 -14.60 -9.71
C MET A 106 17.65 -14.88 -8.48
N ALA A 107 17.46 -14.12 -7.41
CA ALA A 107 18.14 -14.36 -6.13
C ALA A 107 17.72 -15.71 -5.51
N TYR A 108 16.46 -16.07 -5.60
CA TYR A 108 15.95 -17.38 -5.17
C TYR A 108 16.62 -18.53 -5.94
N ILE A 109 16.80 -18.38 -7.25
CA ILE A 109 17.51 -19.35 -8.08
C ILE A 109 18.98 -19.44 -7.67
N ASP A 110 19.68 -18.33 -7.49
CA ASP A 110 21.09 -18.29 -7.12
C ASP A 110 21.39 -18.95 -5.77
N THR A 111 20.46 -18.84 -4.82
CA THR A 111 20.57 -19.47 -3.50
C THR A 111 20.00 -20.87 -3.43
N ARG A 112 19.54 -21.43 -4.55
CA ARG A 112 18.88 -22.76 -4.63
C ARG A 112 17.68 -22.88 -3.67
N GLY A 113 16.97 -21.79 -3.47
CA GLY A 113 15.82 -21.71 -2.57
C GLY A 113 16.17 -21.61 -1.08
N GLU A 114 17.43 -21.49 -0.74
CA GLU A 114 17.90 -21.27 0.64
C GLU A 114 17.83 -19.79 1.03
N MET A 115 16.63 -19.23 0.98
CA MET A 115 16.33 -17.86 1.40
C MET A 115 15.15 -17.86 2.36
N GLU A 116 15.22 -16.98 3.34
CA GLU A 116 14.06 -16.63 4.15
C GLU A 116 13.27 -15.46 3.53
N VAL A 117 12.05 -15.24 4.00
CA VAL A 117 11.23 -14.11 3.54
C VAL A 117 11.95 -12.77 3.71
N ALA A 118 12.65 -12.58 4.82
CA ALA A 118 13.43 -11.37 5.08
C ALA A 118 14.50 -11.09 4.02
N ASP A 119 15.14 -12.13 3.49
CA ASP A 119 16.14 -12.00 2.42
C ASP A 119 15.50 -11.57 1.10
N LEU A 120 14.32 -12.12 0.79
CA LEU A 120 13.53 -11.72 -0.39
C LEU A 120 13.04 -10.28 -0.31
N MET A 121 12.74 -9.79 0.88
CA MET A 121 12.28 -8.41 1.10
C MET A 121 13.35 -7.36 0.79
N GLN A 122 14.61 -7.74 0.68
CA GLN A 122 15.68 -6.85 0.20
C GLN A 122 15.54 -6.56 -1.30
N TYR A 123 14.96 -7.47 -2.06
CA TYR A 123 14.68 -7.33 -3.50
C TYR A 123 13.27 -6.84 -3.76
N ILE A 124 12.27 -7.44 -3.10
CA ILE A 124 10.85 -7.10 -3.20
C ILE A 124 10.49 -6.30 -1.94
N LYS A 125 10.55 -4.98 -2.05
CA LYS A 125 10.45 -4.10 -0.89
C LYS A 125 9.04 -4.02 -0.33
N ALA A 126 8.04 -3.89 -1.19
CA ALA A 126 6.62 -3.77 -0.85
C ALA A 126 5.75 -3.93 -2.11
N PRO A 127 4.45 -4.06 -1.98
CA PRO A 127 3.53 -3.88 -3.10
C PRO A 127 3.75 -2.56 -3.85
N ASP A 128 3.45 -2.55 -5.13
CA ASP A 128 3.60 -1.40 -6.02
C ASP A 128 2.30 -1.24 -6.83
N PHE A 129 1.53 -0.21 -6.49
CA PHE A 129 0.20 -0.01 -7.07
C PHE A 129 0.24 0.83 -8.33
N PRO A 130 -0.64 0.55 -9.32
CA PRO A 130 -0.67 1.30 -10.57
C PRO A 130 -1.03 2.78 -10.39
N THR A 131 -1.73 3.10 -9.31
CA THR A 131 -2.15 4.46 -8.96
C THR A 131 -1.11 5.22 -8.13
N GLY A 132 0.03 4.61 -7.83
CA GLY A 132 1.07 5.22 -7.02
C GLY A 132 0.70 5.27 -5.53
N ALA A 133 0.51 6.45 -5.00
CA ALA A 133 0.29 6.71 -3.57
C ALA A 133 1.49 6.33 -2.68
N THR A 134 1.31 6.32 -1.39
CA THR A 134 2.36 6.02 -0.40
C THR A 134 1.88 4.94 0.55
N ILE A 135 2.69 3.89 0.71
CA ILE A 135 2.52 2.92 1.79
C ILE A 135 2.99 3.59 3.08
N TYR A 136 2.08 3.76 4.03
CA TYR A 136 2.34 4.44 5.29
C TYR A 136 2.45 3.46 6.44
N GLY A 137 3.70 3.20 6.87
CA GLY A 137 4.04 2.15 7.84
C GLY A 137 4.32 0.79 7.17
N TYR A 138 5.34 0.11 7.65
CA TYR A 138 5.84 -1.11 7.02
C TYR A 138 5.36 -2.41 7.69
N ALA A 139 4.77 -2.33 8.87
CA ALA A 139 4.34 -3.51 9.64
C ALA A 139 3.36 -4.39 8.85
N GLY A 140 2.36 -3.79 8.19
CA GLY A 140 1.39 -4.53 7.38
C GLY A 140 2.00 -5.21 6.16
N VAL A 141 3.02 -4.62 5.53
CA VAL A 141 3.77 -5.24 4.44
C VAL A 141 4.56 -6.44 4.94
N LYS A 142 5.23 -6.29 6.07
CA LYS A 142 6.00 -7.38 6.71
C LYS A 142 5.08 -8.56 7.04
N ASP A 143 3.96 -8.29 7.69
CA ASP A 143 2.97 -9.33 8.03
C ASP A 143 2.46 -10.05 6.76
N ALA A 144 2.13 -9.31 5.71
CA ALA A 144 1.66 -9.87 4.45
C ALA A 144 2.70 -10.77 3.79
N PHE A 145 3.97 -10.37 3.80
CA PHE A 145 5.06 -11.14 3.20
C PHE A 145 5.43 -12.36 4.03
N GLU A 146 5.40 -12.28 5.35
CA GLU A 146 5.75 -13.39 6.24
C GLU A 146 4.61 -14.41 6.39
N THR A 147 3.37 -13.97 6.40
CA THR A 147 2.20 -14.84 6.71
C THR A 147 1.21 -15.01 5.57
N GLY A 148 1.28 -14.19 4.52
CA GLY A 148 0.28 -14.13 3.46
C GLY A 148 -0.95 -13.28 3.79
N LYS A 149 -1.03 -12.72 4.99
CA LYS A 149 -2.09 -11.81 5.44
C LYS A 149 -1.48 -10.58 6.08
N GLY A 150 -2.04 -9.42 5.79
CA GLY A 150 -1.62 -8.17 6.39
C GLY A 150 -2.50 -7.01 5.96
N ARG A 151 -2.48 -5.95 6.75
CA ARG A 151 -3.21 -4.72 6.45
C ARG A 151 -2.21 -3.62 6.07
N ILE A 152 -2.22 -3.22 4.81
CA ILE A 152 -1.37 -2.16 4.28
C ILE A 152 -2.15 -0.86 4.28
N VAL A 153 -1.59 0.19 4.87
CA VAL A 153 -2.17 1.53 4.84
C VAL A 153 -1.62 2.29 3.66
N LEU A 154 -2.51 2.81 2.82
CA LEU A 154 -2.19 3.64 1.66
C LEU A 154 -2.66 5.07 1.91
N ARG A 155 -1.78 6.04 1.66
CA ARG A 155 -2.10 7.47 1.63
C ARG A 155 -1.94 8.01 0.23
N GLY A 156 -2.91 8.79 -0.22
CA GLY A 156 -2.76 9.59 -1.43
C GLY A 156 -1.61 10.59 -1.27
N LYS A 157 -0.96 10.94 -2.38
CA LYS A 157 0.05 12.00 -2.38
C LYS A 157 -0.63 13.35 -2.38
N ALA A 158 -0.30 14.15 -1.38
CA ALA A 158 -0.81 15.50 -1.23
C ALA A 158 0.33 16.45 -0.87
N GLU A 159 0.33 17.60 -1.50
CA GLU A 159 1.27 18.69 -1.25
C GLU A 159 0.51 19.97 -0.91
N ILE A 160 1.11 20.79 -0.07
CA ILE A 160 0.55 22.11 0.29
C ILE A 160 1.27 23.15 -0.55
N GLU A 161 0.52 23.84 -1.40
CA GLU A 161 1.00 24.97 -2.20
C GLU A 161 0.50 26.28 -1.59
N THR A 162 1.35 27.29 -1.55
CA THR A 162 0.99 28.64 -1.10
C THR A 162 1.09 29.61 -2.27
N GLU A 163 -0.05 30.21 -2.62
CA GLU A 163 -0.15 31.21 -3.67
C GLU A 163 -0.91 32.44 -3.14
N ASN A 164 -0.30 33.63 -3.21
CA ASN A 164 -0.92 34.90 -2.78
C ASN A 164 -1.50 34.86 -1.35
N ASN A 165 -0.77 34.29 -0.39
CA ASN A 165 -1.25 34.05 0.99
C ASN A 165 -2.47 33.13 1.11
N HIS A 166 -2.77 32.37 0.08
CA HIS A 166 -3.72 31.28 0.11
C HIS A 166 -3.01 29.94 0.06
N GLU A 167 -3.37 29.06 0.95
CA GLU A 167 -2.89 27.68 0.94
C GLU A 167 -3.89 26.77 0.21
N LYS A 168 -3.36 25.87 -0.59
CA LYS A 168 -4.12 24.86 -1.31
C LYS A 168 -3.49 23.49 -1.03
N ILE A 169 -4.32 22.49 -0.84
CA ILE A 169 -3.87 21.09 -0.79
C ILE A 169 -4.07 20.50 -2.18
N ILE A 170 -2.97 20.10 -2.81
CA ILE A 170 -2.96 19.48 -4.14
C ILE A 170 -2.80 17.99 -3.98
N ILE A 171 -3.81 17.21 -4.36
CA ILE A 171 -3.79 15.76 -4.34
C ILE A 171 -3.47 15.28 -5.75
N SER A 172 -2.29 14.70 -5.92
CA SER A 172 -1.78 14.21 -7.21
C SER A 172 -1.98 12.71 -7.41
N GLU A 173 -2.12 11.95 -6.35
CA GLU A 173 -2.36 10.51 -6.39
C GLU A 173 -3.33 10.11 -5.27
N ILE A 174 -4.18 9.13 -5.55
CA ILE A 174 -5.15 8.57 -4.60
C ILE A 174 -4.86 7.09 -4.37
N PRO A 175 -5.28 6.51 -3.24
CA PRO A 175 -5.06 5.09 -2.97
C PRO A 175 -5.70 4.19 -4.02
N TYR A 176 -5.10 3.02 -4.23
CA TYR A 176 -5.60 2.01 -5.15
C TYR A 176 -7.05 1.61 -4.87
N GLY A 177 -7.86 1.55 -5.91
CA GLY A 177 -9.27 1.18 -5.82
C GLY A 177 -10.21 2.31 -5.37
N VAL A 178 -9.71 3.50 -5.10
CA VAL A 178 -10.52 4.67 -4.74
C VAL A 178 -11.04 5.35 -6.01
N ASN A 179 -12.34 5.63 -6.03
CA ASN A 179 -12.98 6.40 -7.08
C ASN A 179 -12.77 7.90 -6.81
N LYS A 180 -12.14 8.59 -7.77
CA LYS A 180 -11.79 10.02 -7.63
C LYS A 180 -13.04 10.91 -7.49
N ALA A 181 -14.04 10.71 -8.30
CA ALA A 181 -15.27 11.51 -8.27
C ALA A 181 -16.03 11.32 -6.96
N GLU A 182 -16.12 10.10 -6.45
CA GLU A 182 -16.75 9.82 -5.15
C GLU A 182 -15.95 10.42 -3.99
N LEU A 183 -14.63 10.40 -4.05
CA LEU A 183 -13.76 11.04 -3.05
C LEU A 183 -14.01 12.55 -2.99
N ILE A 184 -14.02 13.22 -4.14
CA ILE A 184 -14.28 14.66 -4.24
C ILE A 184 -15.67 15.00 -3.70
N LYS A 185 -16.69 14.24 -4.10
CA LYS A 185 -18.06 14.41 -3.61
C LYS A 185 -18.13 14.23 -2.10
N TYR A 186 -17.50 13.21 -1.55
CA TYR A 186 -17.51 12.94 -0.11
C TYR A 186 -16.81 14.05 0.68
N ILE A 187 -15.70 14.60 0.19
CA ILE A 187 -15.04 15.77 0.80
C ILE A 187 -16.01 16.97 0.81
N ALA A 188 -16.68 17.25 -0.30
CA ALA A 188 -17.66 18.33 -0.40
C ALA A 188 -18.83 18.13 0.58
N ASP A 189 -19.33 16.91 0.71
CA ASP A 189 -20.39 16.57 1.65
C ASP A 189 -19.97 16.83 3.11
N LEU A 190 -18.74 16.43 3.50
CA LEU A 190 -18.19 16.68 4.83
C LEU A 190 -18.04 18.18 5.13
N VAL A 191 -17.72 19.00 4.14
CA VAL A 191 -17.66 20.46 4.27
C VAL A 191 -19.06 21.04 4.47
N ASN A 192 -20.03 20.61 3.67
CA ASN A 192 -21.43 21.07 3.76
C ASN A 192 -22.08 20.67 5.08
N GLU A 193 -21.79 19.48 5.59
CA GLU A 193 -22.24 18.98 6.89
C GLU A 193 -21.48 19.60 8.08
N LYS A 194 -20.51 20.49 7.83
CA LYS A 194 -19.65 21.11 8.84
C LYS A 194 -18.88 20.11 9.72
N ARG A 195 -18.56 18.95 9.17
CA ARG A 195 -17.73 17.93 9.82
C ARG A 195 -16.24 18.18 9.62
N ILE A 196 -15.88 18.86 8.54
CA ILE A 196 -14.53 19.39 8.30
C ILE A 196 -14.62 20.90 8.14
N ASP A 197 -13.91 21.62 9.00
CA ASP A 197 -13.75 23.07 8.90
C ASP A 197 -12.45 23.41 8.17
N GLY A 198 -12.38 24.59 7.60
CA GLY A 198 -11.16 25.13 7.00
C GLY A 198 -11.04 24.91 5.50
N ILE A 199 -11.99 24.26 4.86
CA ILE A 199 -12.05 24.09 3.40
C ILE A 199 -13.06 25.08 2.82
N SER A 200 -12.63 25.88 1.84
CA SER A 200 -13.51 26.81 1.12
C SER A 200 -14.09 26.21 -0.16
N ASN A 201 -13.32 25.40 -0.87
CA ASN A 201 -13.73 24.78 -2.12
C ASN A 201 -12.93 23.51 -2.42
N VAL A 202 -13.49 22.63 -3.24
CA VAL A 202 -12.85 21.42 -3.75
C VAL A 202 -13.11 21.33 -5.25
N ASN A 203 -12.05 21.30 -6.05
CA ASN A 203 -12.13 21.22 -7.51
C ASN A 203 -11.32 20.05 -8.05
N ASP A 204 -11.80 19.46 -9.14
CA ASP A 204 -11.05 18.54 -9.95
C ASP A 204 -10.43 19.29 -11.14
N GLU A 205 -9.13 19.46 -11.11
CA GLU A 205 -8.34 20.09 -12.17
C GLU A 205 -7.50 19.07 -12.93
N SER A 206 -7.89 17.80 -12.88
CA SER A 206 -7.19 16.72 -13.58
C SER A 206 -7.28 16.90 -15.10
N ASP A 207 -6.17 16.69 -15.78
CA ASP A 207 -6.05 16.81 -17.21
C ASP A 207 -5.15 15.69 -17.80
N ARG A 208 -4.69 15.88 -19.05
CA ARG A 208 -3.80 14.93 -19.72
C ARG A 208 -2.41 14.82 -19.06
N GLN A 209 -2.02 15.79 -18.26
CA GLN A 209 -0.73 15.79 -17.55
C GLN A 209 -0.79 14.96 -16.27
N GLY A 210 -1.98 14.70 -15.76
CA GLY A 210 -2.18 13.86 -14.57
C GLY A 210 -3.36 14.27 -13.72
N MET A 211 -3.51 13.54 -12.62
CA MET A 211 -4.51 13.82 -11.60
C MET A 211 -4.14 15.06 -10.79
N ARG A 212 -5.10 15.95 -10.60
CA ARG A 212 -4.95 17.14 -9.77
C ARG A 212 -6.28 17.48 -9.10
N ILE A 213 -6.42 17.11 -7.84
CA ILE A 213 -7.54 17.53 -6.99
C ILE A 213 -7.04 18.69 -6.15
N VAL A 214 -7.73 19.82 -6.22
CA VAL A 214 -7.39 21.04 -5.47
C VAL A 214 -8.38 21.27 -4.36
N VAL A 215 -7.88 21.30 -3.13
CA VAL A 215 -8.64 21.64 -1.93
C VAL A 215 -8.19 23.02 -1.47
N ASP A 216 -9.04 24.02 -1.63
CA ASP A 216 -8.76 25.38 -1.20
C ASP A 216 -8.97 25.50 0.31
N VAL A 217 -7.93 25.92 1.02
CA VAL A 217 -7.95 26.11 2.48
C VAL A 217 -8.33 27.55 2.80
N LYS A 218 -9.22 27.75 3.78
CA LYS A 218 -9.57 29.08 4.28
C LYS A 218 -8.35 29.80 4.87
N ARG A 219 -8.29 31.10 4.77
CA ARG A 219 -7.14 31.93 5.24
C ARG A 219 -6.82 31.78 6.71
N ASP A 220 -7.82 31.53 7.54
CA ASP A 220 -7.73 31.37 8.99
C ASP A 220 -7.54 29.93 9.44
N ALA A 221 -7.44 28.99 8.50
CA ALA A 221 -7.27 27.58 8.77
C ALA A 221 -5.81 27.12 8.55
N ASN A 222 -5.44 26.08 9.26
CA ASN A 222 -4.14 25.42 9.12
C ASN A 222 -4.26 24.26 8.12
N SER A 223 -3.54 24.35 7.02
CA SER A 223 -3.57 23.35 5.95
C SER A 223 -3.12 21.97 6.38
N SER A 224 -2.13 21.86 7.27
CA SER A 224 -1.67 20.57 7.80
C SER A 224 -2.76 19.88 8.63
N VAL A 225 -3.49 20.64 9.42
CA VAL A 225 -4.62 20.12 10.20
C VAL A 225 -5.76 19.64 9.30
N VAL A 226 -6.06 20.42 8.25
CA VAL A 226 -7.07 20.02 7.24
C VAL A 226 -6.66 18.74 6.54
N LEU A 227 -5.39 18.62 6.13
CA LEU A 227 -4.87 17.42 5.49
C LEU A 227 -4.95 16.19 6.40
N ASN A 228 -4.61 16.33 7.68
CA ASN A 228 -4.74 15.26 8.67
C ASN A 228 -6.21 14.81 8.84
N LYS A 229 -7.15 15.75 8.84
CA LYS A 229 -8.58 15.43 8.85
C LYS A 229 -9.03 14.69 7.61
N LEU A 230 -8.53 15.07 6.43
CA LEU A 230 -8.81 14.37 5.18
C LEU A 230 -8.30 12.92 5.22
N TYR A 231 -7.11 12.66 5.73
CA TYR A 231 -6.58 11.30 5.91
C TYR A 231 -7.43 10.47 6.87
N LYS A 232 -7.91 11.05 7.96
CA LYS A 232 -8.70 10.32 8.95
C LYS A 232 -10.13 10.06 8.52
N MET A 233 -10.75 11.01 7.83
CA MET A 233 -12.20 11.03 7.58
C MET A 233 -12.59 10.61 6.17
N THR A 234 -11.65 10.48 5.25
CA THR A 234 -11.91 10.18 3.84
C THR A 234 -11.06 9.04 3.33
N ALA A 235 -11.38 8.56 2.12
CA ALA A 235 -10.60 7.55 1.42
C ALA A 235 -9.25 8.06 0.86
N LEU A 236 -8.84 9.30 1.15
CA LEU A 236 -7.48 9.76 0.87
C LEU A 236 -6.43 8.92 1.63
N GLN A 237 -6.80 8.35 2.75
CA GLN A 237 -6.13 7.22 3.38
C GLN A 237 -7.08 6.04 3.41
N SER A 238 -6.64 4.92 2.85
CA SER A 238 -7.38 3.66 2.86
C SER A 238 -6.47 2.50 3.26
N SER A 239 -7.05 1.35 3.49
CA SER A 239 -6.29 0.14 3.77
C SER A 239 -6.54 -0.91 2.72
N PHE A 240 -5.47 -1.62 2.34
CA PHE A 240 -5.53 -2.81 1.51
C PHE A 240 -5.31 -4.04 2.40
N SER A 241 -6.33 -4.87 2.53
CA SER A 241 -6.24 -6.10 3.32
C SER A 241 -5.73 -7.23 2.44
N VAL A 242 -4.45 -7.57 2.61
CA VAL A 242 -3.80 -8.65 1.87
C VAL A 242 -4.30 -10.00 2.36
N ASN A 243 -4.67 -10.85 1.43
CA ASN A 243 -5.02 -12.25 1.67
C ASN A 243 -4.56 -13.08 0.46
N ASN A 244 -3.35 -13.62 0.53
CA ASN A 244 -2.68 -14.30 -0.57
C ASN A 244 -3.10 -15.76 -0.67
N ILE A 245 -4.36 -16.01 -1.00
CA ILE A 245 -4.85 -17.35 -1.30
C ILE A 245 -4.78 -17.59 -2.80
N ALA A 246 -4.09 -18.65 -3.20
CA ALA A 246 -3.99 -19.09 -4.58
C ALA A 246 -4.02 -20.61 -4.66
N LEU A 247 -4.25 -21.13 -5.85
CA LEU A 247 -4.24 -22.57 -6.12
C LEU A 247 -2.80 -23.03 -6.40
N VAL A 248 -2.34 -23.98 -5.63
CA VAL A 248 -1.08 -24.70 -5.88
C VAL A 248 -1.42 -26.17 -6.12
N ASN A 249 -1.13 -26.67 -7.31
CA ASN A 249 -1.52 -28.01 -7.74
C ASN A 249 -3.03 -28.28 -7.55
N GLY A 250 -3.85 -27.29 -7.90
CA GLY A 250 -5.31 -27.37 -7.81
C GLY A 250 -5.90 -27.25 -6.40
N ARG A 251 -5.09 -27.01 -5.38
CA ARG A 251 -5.51 -26.85 -3.99
C ARG A 251 -5.30 -25.43 -3.49
N PRO A 252 -6.28 -24.81 -2.85
CA PRO A 252 -6.14 -23.48 -2.27
C PRO A 252 -5.17 -23.51 -1.08
N LYS A 253 -4.24 -22.55 -1.06
CA LYS A 253 -3.29 -22.35 0.03
C LYS A 253 -3.11 -20.87 0.30
N LEU A 254 -2.89 -20.54 1.56
CA LEU A 254 -2.40 -19.23 1.98
C LEU A 254 -0.88 -19.21 1.77
N LEU A 255 -0.40 -18.29 0.95
CA LEU A 255 0.99 -18.24 0.52
C LEU A 255 1.70 -17.01 1.08
N ASN A 256 2.88 -17.19 1.66
CA ASN A 256 3.78 -16.10 1.97
C ASN A 256 4.58 -15.69 0.71
N LEU A 257 5.44 -14.68 0.83
CA LEU A 257 6.24 -14.21 -0.31
C LEU A 257 7.15 -15.31 -0.87
N LYS A 258 7.80 -16.08 -0.01
CA LYS A 258 8.68 -17.17 -0.43
C LYS A 258 7.91 -18.27 -1.19
N ASP A 259 6.72 -18.63 -0.72
CA ASP A 259 5.87 -19.62 -1.37
C ASP A 259 5.43 -19.18 -2.77
N LEU A 260 5.09 -17.88 -2.93
CA LEU A 260 4.72 -17.31 -4.22
C LEU A 260 5.88 -17.32 -5.22
N ILE A 261 7.06 -16.93 -4.78
CA ILE A 261 8.28 -16.96 -5.62
C ILE A 261 8.66 -18.41 -5.97
N LYS A 262 8.63 -19.31 -5.00
CA LYS A 262 8.88 -20.75 -5.21
C LYS A 262 7.92 -21.32 -6.25
N ALA A 263 6.63 -21.09 -6.11
CA ALA A 263 5.62 -21.61 -7.04
C ALA A 263 5.86 -21.13 -8.47
N PHE A 264 6.22 -19.87 -8.66
CA PHE A 264 6.53 -19.34 -9.98
C PHE A 264 7.82 -19.93 -10.57
N VAL A 265 8.89 -20.03 -9.79
CA VAL A 265 10.16 -20.62 -10.24
C VAL A 265 9.99 -22.10 -10.57
N ASP A 266 9.29 -22.85 -9.75
CA ASP A 266 8.98 -24.27 -10.01
C ASP A 266 8.16 -24.44 -11.30
N HIS A 267 7.18 -23.57 -11.52
CA HIS A 267 6.42 -23.57 -12.77
C HIS A 267 7.29 -23.27 -14.00
N ARG A 268 8.19 -22.30 -13.92
CA ARG A 268 9.14 -22.01 -14.98
C ARG A 268 10.09 -23.18 -15.24
N HIS A 269 10.54 -23.83 -14.20
CA HIS A 269 11.37 -25.04 -14.34
C HIS A 269 10.62 -26.12 -15.12
N GLU A 270 9.38 -26.43 -14.77
CA GLU A 270 8.56 -27.40 -15.49
C GLU A 270 8.34 -27.02 -16.96
N VAL A 271 8.00 -25.74 -17.22
CA VAL A 271 7.77 -25.24 -18.58
C VAL A 271 9.05 -25.35 -19.42
N VAL A 272 10.19 -24.98 -18.89
CA VAL A 272 11.48 -25.05 -19.61
C VAL A 272 11.88 -26.51 -19.88
N ILE A 273 11.70 -27.41 -18.93
CA ILE A 273 11.96 -28.83 -19.14
C ILE A 273 11.05 -29.41 -20.24
N ARG A 274 9.77 -29.15 -20.19
CA ARG A 274 8.80 -29.62 -21.21
C ARG A 274 9.07 -29.03 -22.58
N ARG A 275 9.36 -27.74 -22.67
CA ARG A 275 9.77 -27.07 -23.92
C ARG A 275 11.04 -27.70 -24.48
N THR A 276 12.03 -27.93 -23.66
CA THR A 276 13.30 -28.52 -24.06
C THR A 276 13.11 -29.94 -24.59
N LYS A 277 12.27 -30.77 -23.96
CA LYS A 277 11.89 -32.07 -24.47
C LYS A 277 11.21 -32.03 -25.83
N TYR A 278 10.30 -31.06 -26.01
CA TYR A 278 9.63 -30.84 -27.28
C TYR A 278 10.61 -30.42 -28.38
N ASP A 279 11.44 -29.43 -28.10
CA ASP A 279 12.44 -28.93 -29.04
C ASP A 279 13.47 -30.02 -29.37
N LEU A 280 13.89 -30.82 -28.40
CA LEU A 280 14.79 -31.96 -28.60
C LEU A 280 14.18 -33.01 -29.55
N LYS A 281 12.91 -33.37 -29.32
CA LYS A 281 12.20 -34.30 -30.18
C LYS A 281 12.13 -33.81 -31.63
N LYS A 282 11.78 -32.50 -31.82
CA LYS A 282 11.72 -31.88 -33.14
C LYS A 282 13.09 -31.80 -33.81
N ALA A 283 14.14 -31.50 -33.05
CA ALA A 283 15.50 -31.44 -33.56
C ALA A 283 16.00 -32.86 -33.95
N GLU A 284 15.71 -33.89 -33.15
CA GLU A 284 16.05 -35.26 -33.48
C GLU A 284 15.30 -35.78 -34.72
N GLU A 285 14.00 -35.45 -34.86
CA GLU A 285 13.22 -35.77 -36.06
C GLU A 285 13.82 -35.13 -37.31
N ARG A 286 14.23 -33.85 -37.22
CA ARG A 286 14.87 -33.16 -38.33
C ARG A 286 16.25 -33.70 -38.66
N ALA A 287 17.06 -33.98 -37.66
CA ALA A 287 18.38 -34.58 -37.81
C ALA A 287 18.31 -35.95 -38.48
N HIS A 288 17.30 -36.75 -38.10
CA HIS A 288 17.06 -38.05 -38.73
C HIS A 288 16.79 -37.95 -40.22
N ILE A 289 15.94 -36.98 -40.64
CA ILE A 289 15.70 -36.72 -42.08
C ILE A 289 16.96 -36.23 -42.79
N LEU A 290 17.71 -35.30 -42.19
CA LEU A 290 18.95 -34.78 -42.73
C LEU A 290 20.02 -35.86 -42.90
N GLU A 291 20.14 -36.76 -41.95
CA GLU A 291 21.04 -37.90 -42.02
C GLU A 291 20.73 -38.78 -43.26
N GLY A 292 19.44 -39.05 -43.48
CA GLY A 292 18.98 -39.76 -44.68
C GLY A 292 19.29 -39.02 -45.99
N LEU A 293 19.06 -37.72 -46.00
CA LEU A 293 19.37 -36.88 -47.17
C LEU A 293 20.87 -36.79 -47.46
N ILE A 294 21.70 -36.77 -46.44
CA ILE A 294 23.16 -36.79 -46.60
C ILE A 294 23.64 -38.14 -47.15
N ILE A 295 23.10 -39.24 -46.65
CA ILE A 295 23.39 -40.59 -47.20
C ILE A 295 23.01 -40.65 -48.68
N ALA A 296 21.85 -40.11 -49.05
CA ALA A 296 21.42 -40.03 -50.44
C ALA A 296 22.34 -39.13 -51.27
N SER A 297 22.78 -38.00 -50.74
CA SER A 297 23.74 -37.10 -51.42
C SER A 297 25.08 -37.78 -51.70
N ASP A 298 25.58 -38.54 -50.74
CA ASP A 298 26.86 -39.27 -50.91
C ASP A 298 26.76 -40.42 -51.90
N ASN A 299 25.57 -40.91 -52.21
CA ASN A 299 25.29 -42.00 -53.12
C ASN A 299 24.27 -41.60 -54.20
N ILE A 300 24.35 -40.39 -54.68
CA ILE A 300 23.29 -39.80 -55.52
C ILE A 300 23.02 -40.54 -56.83
N ASP A 301 24.06 -41.03 -57.50
CA ASP A 301 23.93 -41.78 -58.74
C ASP A 301 23.18 -43.10 -58.54
N GLU A 302 23.46 -43.82 -57.47
CA GLU A 302 22.78 -45.06 -57.10
C GLU A 302 21.31 -44.79 -56.70
N VAL A 303 21.06 -43.72 -55.94
CA VAL A 303 19.71 -43.32 -55.59
C VAL A 303 18.87 -42.98 -56.81
N ILE A 304 19.41 -42.23 -57.74
CA ILE A 304 18.73 -41.89 -59.00
C ILE A 304 18.45 -43.17 -59.81
N ALA A 305 19.39 -44.09 -59.89
CA ALA A 305 19.21 -45.37 -60.58
C ALA A 305 18.08 -46.21 -59.96
N ILE A 306 18.00 -46.29 -58.63
CA ILE A 306 16.95 -47.01 -57.90
C ILE A 306 15.58 -46.37 -58.19
N ILE A 307 15.47 -45.05 -58.11
CA ILE A 307 14.21 -44.33 -58.33
C ILE A 307 13.74 -44.53 -59.78
N LYS A 308 14.63 -44.36 -60.77
CA LYS A 308 14.28 -44.53 -62.17
C LYS A 308 13.86 -45.95 -62.56
N SER A 309 14.43 -46.96 -61.91
CA SER A 309 14.12 -48.37 -62.17
C SER A 309 12.90 -48.88 -61.41
N SER A 310 12.37 -48.12 -60.51
CA SER A 310 11.18 -48.45 -59.72
C SER A 310 9.90 -48.16 -60.49
N LYS A 311 8.88 -49.02 -60.34
CA LYS A 311 7.58 -48.86 -61.03
C LYS A 311 6.64 -47.88 -60.37
N SER A 312 6.83 -47.60 -59.12
CA SER A 312 6.04 -46.68 -58.32
C SER A 312 6.89 -45.99 -57.25
N PRO A 313 6.46 -44.86 -56.71
CA PRO A 313 7.13 -44.24 -55.59
C PRO A 313 7.24 -45.14 -54.35
N ALA A 314 6.21 -45.98 -54.10
CA ALA A 314 6.22 -46.92 -52.99
C ALA A 314 7.33 -47.98 -53.13
N GLU A 315 7.53 -48.52 -54.34
CA GLU A 315 8.62 -49.47 -54.62
C GLU A 315 9.99 -48.80 -54.46
N ALA A 316 10.14 -47.54 -54.90
CA ALA A 316 11.37 -46.81 -54.70
C ALA A 316 11.70 -46.59 -53.23
N ILE A 317 10.71 -46.27 -52.40
CA ILE A 317 10.87 -46.12 -50.94
C ILE A 317 11.36 -47.45 -50.31
N GLU A 318 10.71 -48.58 -50.61
CA GLU A 318 11.10 -49.91 -50.07
C GLU A 318 12.53 -50.26 -50.48
N ARG A 319 12.91 -50.06 -51.72
CA ARG A 319 14.25 -50.37 -52.22
C ARG A 319 15.34 -49.49 -51.60
N LEU A 320 15.06 -48.21 -51.34
CA LEU A 320 15.96 -47.29 -50.66
C LEU A 320 16.13 -47.69 -49.21
N MET A 321 15.06 -48.11 -48.53
CA MET A 321 15.11 -48.60 -47.17
C MET A 321 16.01 -49.85 -47.04
N GLU A 322 15.86 -50.81 -47.94
CA GLU A 322 16.69 -52.04 -47.94
C GLU A 322 18.15 -51.75 -48.27
N ARG A 323 18.41 -50.93 -49.28
CA ARG A 323 19.77 -50.70 -49.77
C ARG A 323 20.65 -49.90 -48.81
N PHE A 324 20.09 -48.86 -48.16
CA PHE A 324 20.84 -47.94 -47.31
C PHE A 324 20.49 -48.05 -45.83
N SER A 325 19.70 -49.04 -45.46
CA SER A 325 19.23 -49.24 -44.08
C SER A 325 18.54 -47.97 -43.53
N LEU A 326 17.70 -47.33 -44.35
CA LEU A 326 16.99 -46.12 -44.03
C LEU A 326 15.61 -46.41 -43.41
N SER A 327 15.06 -45.45 -42.68
CA SER A 327 13.67 -45.50 -42.22
C SER A 327 12.73 -45.10 -43.37
N ASP A 328 11.44 -45.41 -43.25
CA ASP A 328 10.38 -44.99 -44.16
C ASP A 328 10.35 -43.48 -44.35
N ILE A 329 10.48 -42.71 -43.25
CA ILE A 329 10.48 -41.25 -43.26
C ILE A 329 11.67 -40.71 -44.05
N GLN A 330 12.88 -41.27 -43.84
CA GLN A 330 14.08 -40.88 -44.59
C GLN A 330 13.93 -41.17 -46.08
N SER A 331 13.45 -42.34 -46.43
CA SER A 331 13.28 -42.77 -47.83
C SER A 331 12.21 -41.95 -48.54
N ARG A 332 11.11 -41.61 -47.89
CA ARG A 332 10.11 -40.67 -48.43
C ARG A 332 10.69 -39.27 -48.72
N ALA A 333 11.47 -38.74 -47.76
CA ALA A 333 12.15 -37.46 -47.94
C ALA A 333 13.09 -37.46 -49.14
N ILE A 334 13.79 -38.59 -49.40
CA ILE A 334 14.66 -38.74 -50.59
C ILE A 334 13.85 -38.74 -51.88
N VAL A 335 12.77 -39.52 -51.94
CA VAL A 335 11.90 -39.60 -53.12
C VAL A 335 11.23 -38.27 -53.44
N GLU A 336 10.88 -37.49 -52.44
CA GLU A 336 10.27 -36.16 -52.56
C GLU A 336 11.28 -35.04 -52.84
N MET A 337 12.57 -35.34 -52.92
CA MET A 337 13.64 -34.35 -53.09
C MET A 337 13.52 -33.68 -54.48
N ARG A 338 13.65 -32.35 -54.48
CA ARG A 338 13.65 -31.57 -55.70
C ARG A 338 15.02 -31.59 -56.38
N LEU A 339 15.05 -31.61 -57.70
CA LEU A 339 16.30 -31.65 -58.47
C LEU A 339 17.29 -30.53 -58.15
N ARG A 340 16.81 -29.32 -57.80
CA ARG A 340 17.67 -28.22 -57.36
C ARG A 340 18.49 -28.53 -56.11
N GLN A 341 18.03 -29.43 -55.27
CA GLN A 341 18.71 -29.81 -54.04
C GLN A 341 19.94 -30.69 -54.29
N LEU A 342 20.13 -31.13 -55.51
CA LEU A 342 21.31 -31.90 -55.90
C LEU A 342 22.53 -31.02 -56.25
N THR A 343 22.38 -29.70 -56.27
CA THR A 343 23.50 -28.78 -56.50
C THR A 343 24.47 -28.80 -55.31
N GLY A 344 25.77 -28.63 -55.58
CA GLY A 344 26.79 -28.63 -54.55
C GLY A 344 26.54 -27.64 -53.44
N LEU A 345 26.06 -26.41 -53.77
CA LEU A 345 25.74 -25.40 -52.82
C LEU A 345 24.59 -25.80 -51.85
N GLU A 346 23.55 -26.46 -52.37
CA GLU A 346 22.45 -26.95 -51.51
C GLU A 346 22.87 -28.14 -50.63
N GLN A 347 23.78 -28.99 -51.11
CA GLN A 347 24.36 -30.07 -50.30
C GLN A 347 25.24 -29.56 -49.16
N ASP A 348 26.03 -28.53 -49.41
CA ASP A 348 26.80 -27.86 -48.37
C ASP A 348 25.90 -27.25 -47.29
N LYS A 349 24.77 -26.69 -47.71
CA LYS A 349 23.76 -26.19 -46.77
C LYS A 349 23.13 -27.29 -45.91
N LEU A 350 22.85 -28.47 -46.48
CA LEU A 350 22.34 -29.60 -45.73
C LEU A 350 23.32 -30.09 -44.65
N ARG A 351 24.60 -30.13 -44.95
CA ARG A 351 25.66 -30.53 -44.00
C ARG A 351 25.82 -29.49 -42.90
N ALA A 352 25.79 -28.21 -43.28
CA ALA A 352 25.84 -27.11 -42.29
C ALA A 352 24.64 -27.14 -41.33
N GLU A 353 23.42 -27.32 -41.89
CA GLU A 353 22.21 -27.48 -41.08
C GLU A 353 22.29 -28.67 -40.12
N TYR A 354 22.81 -29.84 -40.60
CA TYR A 354 22.97 -31.01 -39.78
C TYR A 354 23.93 -30.77 -38.62
N GLU A 355 25.07 -30.12 -38.86
CA GLU A 355 26.02 -29.76 -37.81
C GLU A 355 25.43 -28.84 -36.75
N GLU A 356 24.66 -27.82 -37.20
CA GLU A 356 23.97 -26.90 -36.29
C GLU A 356 22.93 -27.62 -35.41
N ILE A 357 22.15 -28.52 -36.03
CA ILE A 357 21.15 -29.30 -35.29
C ILE A 357 21.80 -30.27 -34.31
N GLU A 358 22.91 -30.92 -34.68
CA GLU A 358 23.66 -31.79 -33.74
C GLU A 358 24.17 -31.01 -32.52
N LYS A 359 24.66 -29.79 -32.72
CA LYS A 359 25.05 -28.88 -31.63
C LYS A 359 23.84 -28.51 -30.75
N LEU A 360 22.71 -28.20 -31.39
CA LEU A 360 21.48 -27.90 -30.67
C LEU A 360 20.99 -29.10 -29.85
N ILE A 361 21.01 -30.30 -30.41
CA ILE A 361 20.63 -31.53 -29.72
C ILE A 361 21.53 -31.76 -28.48
N ALA A 362 22.83 -31.58 -28.63
CA ALA A 362 23.77 -31.70 -27.52
C ALA A 362 23.47 -30.70 -26.40
N TYR A 363 23.20 -29.47 -26.75
CA TYR A 363 22.83 -28.40 -25.80
C TYR A 363 21.50 -28.69 -25.10
N LEU A 364 20.46 -29.10 -25.85
CA LEU A 364 19.16 -29.45 -25.27
C LEU A 364 19.24 -30.66 -24.33
N LYS A 365 20.03 -31.68 -24.65
CA LYS A 365 20.29 -32.81 -23.76
C LYS A 365 21.01 -32.36 -22.49
N GLU A 366 21.99 -31.47 -22.59
CA GLU A 366 22.71 -30.93 -21.45
C GLU A 366 21.76 -30.17 -20.50
N ILE A 367 20.83 -29.39 -21.00
CA ILE A 367 19.80 -28.70 -20.19
C ILE A 367 18.97 -29.72 -19.39
N LEU A 368 18.58 -30.84 -20.02
CA LEU A 368 17.77 -31.87 -19.37
C LEU A 368 18.55 -32.67 -18.30
N GLU A 369 19.87 -32.84 -18.48
CA GLU A 369 20.72 -33.62 -17.59
C GLU A 369 21.34 -32.76 -16.46
N ASN A 370 21.56 -31.47 -16.69
CA ASN A 370 22.20 -30.55 -15.76
C ASN A 370 21.18 -29.49 -15.26
N ASP A 371 20.72 -29.66 -14.03
CA ASP A 371 19.76 -28.76 -13.42
C ASP A 371 20.29 -27.32 -13.23
N ASP A 372 21.58 -27.17 -12.97
CA ASP A 372 22.22 -25.85 -12.84
C ASP A 372 22.17 -25.08 -14.18
N LEU A 373 22.37 -25.77 -15.30
CA LEU A 373 22.21 -25.16 -16.63
C LEU A 373 20.75 -24.79 -16.92
N CYS A 374 19.80 -25.64 -16.54
CA CYS A 374 18.37 -25.36 -16.66
C CYS A 374 18.00 -24.10 -15.87
N MET A 375 18.46 -23.99 -14.63
CA MET A 375 18.23 -22.81 -13.79
C MET A 375 18.88 -21.55 -14.37
N LYS A 376 20.06 -21.68 -14.98
CA LYS A 376 20.68 -20.56 -15.69
C LYS A 376 19.84 -20.09 -16.88
N VAL A 377 19.29 -21.01 -17.66
CA VAL A 377 18.38 -20.67 -18.78
C VAL A 377 17.16 -19.90 -18.27
N ILE A 378 16.56 -20.36 -17.16
CA ILE A 378 15.42 -19.66 -16.53
C ILE A 378 15.83 -18.26 -16.09
N LYS A 379 16.97 -18.12 -15.42
CA LYS A 379 17.49 -16.84 -14.95
C LYS A 379 17.75 -15.87 -16.11
N ASP A 380 18.35 -16.34 -17.20
CA ASP A 380 18.62 -15.52 -18.38
C ASP A 380 17.31 -15.04 -19.04
N GLU A 381 16.29 -15.88 -19.09
CA GLU A 381 14.96 -15.51 -19.59
C GLU A 381 14.28 -14.46 -18.69
N LEU A 382 14.39 -14.59 -17.38
CA LEU A 382 13.88 -13.60 -16.43
C LEU A 382 14.62 -12.27 -16.56
N GLN A 383 15.94 -12.30 -16.78
CA GLN A 383 16.72 -11.09 -17.03
C GLN A 383 16.29 -10.39 -18.35
N GLU A 384 16.02 -11.17 -19.39
CA GLU A 384 15.50 -10.64 -20.66
C GLU A 384 14.15 -9.92 -20.46
N ILE A 385 13.25 -10.52 -19.69
CA ILE A 385 11.94 -9.90 -19.38
C ILE A 385 12.13 -8.60 -18.57
N LYS A 386 13.03 -8.61 -17.60
CA LYS A 386 13.35 -7.41 -16.82
C LYS A 386 13.88 -6.29 -17.72
N ASP A 387 14.80 -6.59 -18.61
CA ASP A 387 15.42 -5.60 -19.51
C ASP A 387 14.41 -5.00 -20.49
N LYS A 388 13.44 -5.79 -20.95
CA LYS A 388 12.42 -5.33 -21.91
C LYS A 388 11.25 -4.59 -21.27
N TYR A 389 10.79 -5.02 -20.10
CA TYR A 389 9.51 -4.60 -19.52
C TYR A 389 9.64 -4.03 -18.11
N GLY A 390 10.81 -4.10 -17.49
CA GLY A 390 11.04 -3.56 -16.16
C GLY A 390 10.87 -2.04 -16.15
N ASP A 391 10.34 -1.52 -15.05
CA ASP A 391 10.13 -0.11 -14.81
C ASP A 391 10.41 0.26 -13.35
N GLU A 392 10.33 1.54 -13.05
CA GLU A 392 10.53 2.04 -11.71
C GLU A 392 9.27 1.86 -10.85
N ARG A 393 9.48 1.85 -9.55
CA ARG A 393 8.41 1.82 -8.55
C ARG A 393 7.55 3.07 -8.62
N LYS A 394 6.23 2.89 -8.57
CA LYS A 394 5.25 3.98 -8.54
C LYS A 394 4.81 4.36 -7.14
N THR A 395 4.72 3.39 -6.23
CA THR A 395 4.27 3.59 -4.86
C THR A 395 5.46 3.86 -3.94
N ASP A 396 5.43 4.98 -3.23
CA ASP A 396 6.45 5.31 -2.24
C ASP A 396 6.24 4.54 -0.93
N ILE A 397 7.30 4.38 -0.15
CA ILE A 397 7.28 3.65 1.11
C ILE A 397 7.76 4.56 2.22
N VAL A 398 6.92 4.74 3.24
CA VAL A 398 7.28 5.36 4.53
C VAL A 398 7.31 4.25 5.57
N TYR A 399 8.50 3.91 6.05
CA TYR A 399 8.72 2.75 6.93
C TYR A 399 8.18 2.94 8.34
N ALA A 400 8.25 4.15 8.88
CA ALA A 400 7.72 4.49 10.19
C ALA A 400 6.36 5.18 10.03
N SER A 401 5.31 4.66 10.67
CA SER A 401 4.02 5.33 10.78
C SER A 401 3.94 6.05 12.11
N GLU A 402 3.71 7.35 12.08
CA GLU A 402 3.25 8.09 13.25
C GLU A 402 1.73 7.94 13.32
N GLU A 403 1.23 7.40 14.43
CA GLU A 403 -0.21 7.45 14.68
C GLU A 403 -0.62 8.91 14.82
N LEU A 404 -1.67 9.32 14.12
CA LEU A 404 -2.25 10.65 14.27
C LEU A 404 -2.82 10.78 15.68
N ASN A 405 -2.19 11.64 16.48
CA ASN A 405 -2.70 11.99 17.79
C ASN A 405 -3.96 12.86 17.67
N PRO A 406 -4.89 12.81 18.61
CA PRO A 406 -6.04 13.73 18.61
C PRO A 406 -5.64 15.20 18.50
N GLU A 407 -4.47 15.59 18.98
CA GLU A 407 -3.91 16.93 18.90
C GLU A 407 -3.64 17.38 17.44
N ASP A 408 -3.30 16.44 16.54
CA ASP A 408 -2.96 16.73 15.14
C ASP A 408 -4.17 17.24 14.32
N PHE A 409 -5.38 17.09 14.86
CA PHE A 409 -6.62 17.58 14.25
C PHE A 409 -6.99 19.00 14.68
N TYR A 410 -6.21 19.62 15.53
CA TYR A 410 -6.40 20.98 16.02
C TYR A 410 -5.13 21.80 15.84
N ALA A 411 -5.24 22.98 15.26
CA ALA A 411 -4.15 23.93 15.27
C ALA A 411 -3.87 24.37 16.72
N ASP A 412 -2.58 24.57 17.08
CA ASP A 412 -2.19 25.00 18.44
C ASP A 412 -2.41 26.51 18.63
N ASP A 413 -3.65 26.96 18.39
CA ASP A 413 -4.05 28.34 18.56
C ASP A 413 -4.21 28.71 20.03
N GLU A 414 -3.98 29.99 20.34
CA GLU A 414 -4.23 30.52 21.69
C GLU A 414 -5.72 30.70 21.92
N MET A 415 -6.22 30.10 22.97
CA MET A 415 -7.62 30.15 23.38
C MET A 415 -7.76 30.86 24.74
N ILE A 416 -8.92 31.41 24.99
CA ILE A 416 -9.32 31.86 26.32
C ILE A 416 -10.29 30.85 26.91
N ILE A 417 -9.93 30.28 28.04
CA ILE A 417 -10.78 29.39 28.82
C ILE A 417 -11.49 30.18 29.89
N THR A 418 -12.80 30.12 29.88
CA THR A 418 -13.65 30.77 30.87
C THR A 418 -14.38 29.73 31.70
N ILE A 419 -14.32 29.86 33.00
CA ILE A 419 -14.95 28.95 33.95
C ILE A 419 -15.79 29.76 34.93
N SER A 420 -17.07 29.44 35.04
CA SER A 420 -17.98 30.08 35.99
C SER A 420 -17.94 29.43 37.39
N HIS A 421 -18.43 30.14 38.37
CA HIS A 421 -18.53 29.63 39.76
C HIS A 421 -19.37 28.34 39.88
N MET A 422 -20.39 28.20 39.05
CA MET A 422 -21.24 27.01 38.99
C MET A 422 -20.63 25.88 38.13
N GLY A 423 -19.41 26.04 37.61
CA GLY A 423 -18.69 25.04 36.86
C GLY A 423 -19.03 24.91 35.40
N TYR A 424 -19.52 26.00 34.77
CA TYR A 424 -19.66 26.06 33.30
C TYR A 424 -18.34 26.46 32.68
N ILE A 425 -17.87 25.67 31.71
CA ILE A 425 -16.59 25.85 31.03
C ILE A 425 -16.79 26.03 29.53
N LYS A 426 -16.00 26.90 28.92
CA LYS A 426 -15.89 27.06 27.47
C LYS A 426 -14.48 27.49 27.06
N ARG A 427 -14.14 27.28 25.82
CA ARG A 427 -13.00 27.90 25.16
C ARG A 427 -13.47 28.88 24.09
N THR A 428 -12.78 29.99 23.93
CA THR A 428 -13.07 31.01 22.92
C THR A 428 -11.75 31.40 22.25
N PRO A 429 -11.68 31.51 20.92
CA PRO A 429 -10.45 31.94 20.24
C PRO A 429 -10.02 33.32 20.77
N LEU A 430 -8.71 33.49 20.99
CA LEU A 430 -8.14 34.76 21.45
C LEU A 430 -8.46 35.92 20.47
N SER A 431 -8.59 35.60 19.19
CA SER A 431 -8.94 36.56 18.14
C SER A 431 -10.31 37.27 18.35
N GLU A 432 -11.22 36.67 19.12
CA GLU A 432 -12.51 37.32 19.48
C GLU A 432 -12.36 38.43 20.53
N PHE A 433 -11.21 38.48 21.21
CA PHE A 433 -10.92 39.50 22.22
C PHE A 433 -10.06 40.62 21.61
N ARG A 434 -10.57 41.82 21.55
CA ARG A 434 -9.84 42.99 21.03
C ARG A 434 -9.27 43.82 22.17
N ALA A 435 -8.05 44.32 21.97
CA ALA A 435 -7.46 45.29 22.89
C ALA A 435 -8.33 46.57 22.92
N GLN A 436 -8.59 47.08 24.13
CA GLN A 436 -9.43 48.24 24.33
C GLN A 436 -8.58 49.49 24.54
N GLY A 437 -8.89 50.53 23.81
CA GLY A 437 -8.27 51.84 23.99
C GLY A 437 -8.79 52.61 25.20
N ARG A 438 -8.16 53.76 25.52
CA ARG A 438 -8.60 54.65 26.59
C ARG A 438 -10.07 55.12 26.37
N GLY A 439 -10.90 54.98 27.40
CA GLY A 439 -12.32 55.37 27.34
C GLY A 439 -13.28 54.29 26.83
N GLY A 440 -12.82 53.06 26.66
CA GLY A 440 -13.67 51.93 26.29
C GLY A 440 -14.58 51.46 27.44
N VAL A 441 -15.76 50.92 27.09
CA VAL A 441 -16.83 50.53 28.04
C VAL A 441 -16.65 49.12 28.59
N GLY A 442 -15.58 48.39 28.20
CA GLY A 442 -15.38 46.98 28.55
C GLY A 442 -16.08 46.03 27.59
N ALA A 443 -15.75 44.76 27.67
CA ALA A 443 -16.42 43.73 26.89
C ALA A 443 -16.86 42.57 27.82
N LYS A 444 -18.08 42.07 27.58
CA LYS A 444 -18.61 40.92 28.32
C LYS A 444 -17.92 39.65 27.83
N GLY A 445 -17.22 38.93 28.70
CA GLY A 445 -16.47 37.74 28.36
C GLY A 445 -17.27 36.42 28.39
N SER A 446 -18.45 36.43 29.02
CA SER A 446 -19.34 35.27 29.09
C SER A 446 -20.75 35.73 29.53
N GLU A 447 -21.77 35.01 29.09
CA GLU A 447 -23.07 35.03 29.75
C GLU A 447 -23.11 34.00 30.88
N THR A 448 -23.70 34.37 31.99
CA THR A 448 -23.86 33.51 33.15
C THR A 448 -25.35 33.32 33.45
N ARG A 449 -25.70 32.30 34.23
CA ARG A 449 -27.04 32.17 34.81
C ARG A 449 -27.24 33.20 35.91
N ASP A 450 -28.48 33.44 36.29
CA ASP A 450 -28.79 34.21 37.50
C ASP A 450 -28.06 33.54 38.69
N GLU A 451 -27.38 34.33 39.48
CA GLU A 451 -26.56 33.88 40.63
C GLU A 451 -25.20 33.24 40.28
N ASP A 452 -24.82 33.13 39.00
CA ASP A 452 -23.50 32.64 38.57
C ASP A 452 -22.61 33.83 38.13
N PHE A 453 -21.29 33.67 38.23
CA PHE A 453 -20.31 34.65 37.77
C PHE A 453 -19.06 33.94 37.20
N VAL A 454 -18.30 34.65 36.38
CA VAL A 454 -17.02 34.15 35.88
C VAL A 454 -15.98 34.15 37.00
N GLU A 455 -15.50 32.96 37.39
CA GLU A 455 -14.53 32.82 38.48
C GLU A 455 -13.09 32.74 37.95
N TYR A 456 -12.89 32.09 36.79
CA TYR A 456 -11.57 31.91 36.19
C TYR A 456 -11.57 32.27 34.70
N ILE A 457 -10.49 32.95 34.28
CA ILE A 457 -10.17 33.21 32.89
C ILE A 457 -8.69 32.89 32.69
N TYR A 458 -8.39 31.93 31.80
CA TYR A 458 -7.04 31.52 31.49
C TYR A 458 -6.75 31.53 29.99
N PRO A 459 -5.64 32.16 29.56
CA PRO A 459 -5.11 31.87 28.21
C PRO A 459 -4.48 30.50 28.19
N ALA A 460 -4.77 29.69 27.19
CA ALA A 460 -4.15 28.38 26.99
C ALA A 460 -4.09 28.04 25.51
N SER A 461 -3.00 27.39 25.09
CA SER A 461 -2.95 26.85 23.73
C SER A 461 -3.86 25.63 23.58
N MET A 462 -4.30 25.37 22.36
CA MET A 462 -5.23 24.27 22.06
C MET A 462 -4.69 22.90 22.48
N HIS A 463 -3.37 22.69 22.40
CA HIS A 463 -2.72 21.43 22.79
C HIS A 463 -2.37 21.35 24.30
N ALA A 464 -2.60 22.40 25.06
CA ALA A 464 -2.34 22.39 26.51
C ALA A 464 -3.28 21.43 27.25
N THR A 465 -2.83 20.97 28.40
CA THR A 465 -3.63 20.16 29.32
C THR A 465 -3.95 20.97 30.57
N LEU A 466 -5.20 20.94 30.99
CA LEU A 466 -5.63 21.42 32.29
C LEU A 466 -5.62 20.27 33.30
N LEU A 467 -4.88 20.43 34.38
CA LEU A 467 -5.01 19.62 35.56
C LEU A 467 -6.11 20.24 36.43
N ILE A 468 -7.12 19.47 36.75
CA ILE A 468 -8.31 19.93 37.47
C ILE A 468 -8.36 19.24 38.81
N PHE A 469 -8.34 20.02 39.88
CA PHE A 469 -8.32 19.51 41.27
C PHE A 469 -9.63 19.79 41.98
N THR A 470 -10.15 18.78 42.65
CA THR A 470 -11.43 18.86 43.34
C THR A 470 -11.26 19.08 44.85
N ALA A 471 -12.32 19.52 45.50
CA ALA A 471 -12.37 19.72 46.94
C ALA A 471 -12.07 18.44 47.75
N LYS A 472 -12.40 17.26 47.21
CA LYS A 472 -12.09 15.95 47.79
C LYS A 472 -10.66 15.49 47.52
N GLY A 473 -9.82 16.31 46.84
CA GLY A 473 -8.42 16.05 46.60
C GLY A 473 -8.12 15.14 45.41
N LYS A 474 -9.04 15.01 44.47
CA LYS A 474 -8.83 14.29 43.22
C LYS A 474 -8.28 15.21 42.14
N CYS A 475 -7.47 14.63 41.23
CA CYS A 475 -6.96 15.27 40.03
C CYS A 475 -7.55 14.61 38.77
N TYR A 476 -8.05 15.42 37.88
CA TYR A 476 -8.51 15.03 36.52
C TYR A 476 -7.73 15.78 35.45
N TRP A 477 -7.73 15.24 34.25
CA TRP A 477 -7.08 15.83 33.07
C TRP A 477 -8.11 16.21 32.04
N LEU A 478 -7.96 17.37 31.44
CA LEU A 478 -8.78 17.85 30.33
C LEU A 478 -7.90 18.55 29.32
N LYS A 479 -7.90 18.07 28.07
CA LYS A 479 -7.23 18.75 26.98
C LYS A 479 -8.03 19.99 26.57
N VAL A 480 -7.36 21.07 26.21
CA VAL A 480 -8.05 22.32 25.82
C VAL A 480 -8.95 22.08 24.59
N PHE A 481 -8.52 21.27 23.63
CA PHE A 481 -9.34 20.94 22.47
C PHE A 481 -10.61 20.15 22.78
N GLU A 482 -10.68 19.48 23.93
CA GLU A 482 -11.87 18.76 24.40
C GLU A 482 -12.91 19.70 25.04
N ILE A 483 -12.51 20.91 25.41
CA ILE A 483 -13.42 21.92 25.97
C ILE A 483 -14.31 22.44 24.84
N PRO A 484 -15.62 22.51 25.04
CA PRO A 484 -16.53 23.03 24.02
C PRO A 484 -16.19 24.46 23.61
N GLU A 485 -16.11 24.67 22.30
CA GLU A 485 -15.98 26.02 21.75
C GLU A 485 -17.27 26.80 21.91
N GLY A 486 -17.16 28.01 22.32
CA GLY A 486 -18.27 28.88 22.54
C GLY A 486 -17.95 30.34 22.13
N ALA A 487 -18.90 30.98 21.51
CA ALA A 487 -18.80 32.43 21.25
C ALA A 487 -18.62 33.20 22.57
N LYS A 488 -18.07 34.40 22.48
CA LYS A 488 -17.83 35.29 23.62
C LYS A 488 -19.04 35.44 24.57
N ASN A 489 -20.24 35.45 24.02
CA ASN A 489 -21.49 35.63 24.78
C ASN A 489 -22.17 34.29 25.15
N SER A 490 -21.57 33.14 24.93
CA SER A 490 -22.15 31.84 25.29
C SER A 490 -21.87 31.46 26.76
N LYS A 491 -22.73 30.60 27.33
CA LYS A 491 -22.59 30.11 28.73
C LYS A 491 -21.60 28.98 28.89
N GLY A 492 -21.25 28.28 27.83
CA GLY A 492 -20.46 27.06 27.90
C GLY A 492 -21.25 25.82 28.31
N ARG A 493 -20.56 24.77 28.73
CA ARG A 493 -21.13 23.50 29.20
C ARG A 493 -20.64 23.17 30.61
N ALA A 494 -21.45 22.45 31.37
CA ALA A 494 -21.08 22.03 32.70
C ALA A 494 -19.87 21.08 32.63
N ILE A 495 -18.86 21.32 33.46
CA ILE A 495 -17.61 20.54 33.50
C ILE A 495 -17.88 19.07 33.88
N GLN A 496 -18.93 18.79 34.63
CA GLN A 496 -19.37 17.45 34.99
C GLN A 496 -19.79 16.60 33.77
N ASN A 497 -20.15 17.26 32.67
CA ASN A 497 -20.44 16.56 31.41
C ASN A 497 -19.17 16.18 30.63
N LEU A 498 -18.03 16.72 31.01
CA LEU A 498 -16.73 16.47 30.35
C LEU A 498 -15.85 15.53 31.16
N LEU A 499 -16.04 15.49 32.49
CA LEU A 499 -15.24 14.71 33.41
C LEU A 499 -16.13 13.91 34.37
N ASN A 500 -15.70 12.72 34.74
CA ASN A 500 -16.39 11.85 35.72
C ASN A 500 -16.18 12.34 37.17
N ILE A 501 -16.57 13.57 37.46
CA ILE A 501 -16.53 14.16 38.79
C ILE A 501 -17.75 13.68 39.59
N GLU A 502 -17.55 13.28 40.83
CA GLU A 502 -18.64 12.89 41.73
C GLU A 502 -19.64 14.04 41.91
N PRO A 503 -20.96 13.78 41.99
CA PRO A 503 -21.96 14.85 42.06
C PRO A 503 -21.82 15.79 43.28
N ASP A 504 -21.23 15.30 44.36
CA ASP A 504 -21.02 16.01 45.61
C ASP A 504 -19.60 16.59 45.76
N ASP A 505 -18.79 16.49 44.68
CA ASP A 505 -17.45 17.08 44.65
C ASP A 505 -17.45 18.36 43.80
N LYS A 506 -16.61 19.31 44.17
CA LYS A 506 -16.49 20.62 43.51
C LYS A 506 -15.06 20.83 43.05
N VAL A 507 -14.92 21.39 41.85
CA VAL A 507 -13.62 21.81 41.33
C VAL A 507 -13.16 23.07 42.06
N ASN A 508 -11.92 23.04 42.58
CA ASN A 508 -11.35 24.13 43.37
C ASN A 508 -10.08 24.74 42.77
N ALA A 509 -9.39 24.03 41.88
CA ALA A 509 -8.17 24.55 41.26
C ALA A 509 -7.95 24.04 39.84
N PHE A 510 -7.29 24.86 39.03
CA PHE A 510 -6.90 24.56 37.66
C PHE A 510 -5.43 24.88 37.46
N ILE A 511 -4.67 23.93 36.94
CA ILE A 511 -3.27 24.13 36.54
C ILE A 511 -3.12 23.86 35.07
N ARG A 512 -2.65 24.86 34.34
CA ARG A 512 -2.35 24.74 32.91
C ARG A 512 -0.94 24.23 32.71
N VAL A 513 -0.78 23.18 31.91
CA VAL A 513 0.52 22.65 31.48
C VAL A 513 0.55 22.58 29.96
N LYS A 514 1.49 23.26 29.35
CA LYS A 514 1.56 23.37 27.88
C LYS A 514 1.89 22.02 27.21
N LYS A 515 2.83 21.28 27.76
CA LYS A 515 3.29 20.00 27.21
C LYS A 515 3.49 18.96 28.32
N LEU A 516 2.40 18.47 28.89
CA LEU A 516 2.42 17.58 30.04
C LEU A 516 3.10 16.22 29.78
N THR A 517 3.00 15.69 28.57
CA THR A 517 3.50 14.35 28.22
C THR A 517 4.83 14.33 27.50
N THR A 518 5.24 15.46 26.92
CA THR A 518 6.41 15.53 26.02
C THR A 518 7.57 16.36 26.54
N ASP A 519 7.31 17.33 27.42
CA ASP A 519 8.35 18.19 28.00
C ASP A 519 8.85 17.61 29.34
N THR A 520 9.74 16.61 29.24
CA THR A 520 10.30 15.90 30.39
C THR A 520 11.12 16.78 31.31
N GLU A 521 11.80 17.80 30.79
CA GLU A 521 12.59 18.74 31.59
C GLU A 521 11.67 19.60 32.47
N PHE A 522 10.61 20.14 31.86
CA PHE A 522 9.64 20.96 32.59
C PHE A 522 8.93 20.17 33.71
N ILE A 523 8.41 18.99 33.42
CA ILE A 523 7.66 18.18 34.38
C ILE A 523 8.52 17.64 35.54
N ASN A 524 9.82 17.44 35.31
CA ASN A 524 10.78 17.02 36.34
C ASN A 524 11.42 18.17 37.12
N SER A 525 11.21 19.42 36.68
CA SER A 525 11.72 20.61 37.38
C SER A 525 10.64 21.42 38.12
N HIS A 526 9.38 21.07 37.93
CA HIS A 526 8.25 21.77 38.56
C HIS A 526 7.48 20.90 39.52
N TYR A 527 6.85 21.56 40.47
CA TYR A 527 6.10 20.94 41.56
C TYR A 527 4.71 21.54 41.65
N LEU A 528 3.76 20.78 42.18
CA LEU A 528 2.47 21.26 42.64
C LEU A 528 2.44 21.37 44.12
N LEU A 529 2.03 22.52 44.63
CA LEU A 529 1.84 22.81 46.03
C LEU A 529 0.35 22.82 46.36
N PHE A 530 -0.06 21.94 47.22
CA PHE A 530 -1.44 21.77 47.68
C PHE A 530 -1.63 22.42 49.03
N CYS A 531 -2.73 23.12 49.25
CA CYS A 531 -3.12 23.70 50.53
C CYS A 531 -4.55 23.27 50.87
N THR A 532 -4.75 22.77 52.08
CA THR A 532 -6.05 22.35 52.57
C THR A 532 -6.67 23.38 53.51
N LYS A 533 -7.99 23.27 53.70
CA LYS A 533 -8.77 24.16 54.60
C LYS A 533 -8.25 24.17 56.03
N LYS A 534 -7.72 23.04 56.53
CA LYS A 534 -7.12 22.92 57.88
C LYS A 534 -5.63 23.26 57.91
N GLY A 535 -5.07 23.81 56.83
CA GLY A 535 -3.69 24.28 56.77
C GLY A 535 -2.64 23.20 56.51
N VAL A 536 -3.03 22.05 55.99
CA VAL A 536 -2.07 21.02 55.58
C VAL A 536 -1.52 21.39 54.19
N ILE A 537 -0.20 21.33 54.04
CA ILE A 537 0.51 21.60 52.83
C ILE A 537 1.21 20.34 52.33
N LYS A 538 1.14 20.13 51.01
CA LYS A 538 1.85 19.03 50.34
C LYS A 538 2.52 19.57 49.07
N LYS A 539 3.78 19.22 48.85
CA LYS A 539 4.51 19.48 47.60
C LYS A 539 4.73 18.15 46.86
N THR A 540 4.33 18.09 45.60
CA THR A 540 4.47 16.88 44.75
C THR A 540 5.07 17.26 43.40
N LEU A 541 6.00 16.46 42.88
CA LEU A 541 6.59 16.66 41.57
C LEU A 541 5.51 16.58 40.49
N LEU A 542 5.57 17.47 39.49
CA LEU A 542 4.61 17.52 38.40
C LEU A 542 4.57 16.21 37.58
N GLU A 543 5.71 15.49 37.51
CA GLU A 543 5.82 14.18 36.84
C GLU A 543 4.78 13.17 37.35
N ALA A 544 4.42 13.22 38.63
CA ALA A 544 3.41 12.33 39.21
C ALA A 544 2.04 12.44 38.52
N TYR A 545 1.78 13.52 37.81
CA TYR A 545 0.56 13.79 37.04
C TYR A 545 0.75 13.74 35.54
N SER A 546 1.89 13.26 35.03
CA SER A 546 2.20 13.19 33.60
C SER A 546 1.44 12.08 32.85
N ARG A 547 0.78 11.18 33.57
CA ARG A 547 0.05 10.02 33.05
C ARG A 547 -1.46 10.16 33.29
N PRO A 548 -2.21 10.72 32.32
CA PRO A 548 -3.65 10.92 32.43
C PRO A 548 -4.40 9.60 32.70
N ARG A 549 -5.40 9.66 33.56
CA ARG A 549 -6.33 8.54 33.84
C ARG A 549 -7.77 9.05 33.79
N GLN A 550 -8.63 8.31 33.10
CA GLN A 550 -10.03 8.72 32.84
C GLN A 550 -10.86 8.91 34.13
N ASN A 551 -10.59 8.12 35.16
CA ASN A 551 -11.33 8.18 36.42
C ASN A 551 -10.66 9.11 37.46
N GLY A 552 -9.67 9.89 37.05
CA GLY A 552 -8.89 10.72 37.98
C GLY A 552 -7.97 9.92 38.89
N VAL A 553 -7.18 10.64 39.68
CA VAL A 553 -6.30 10.06 40.73
C VAL A 553 -6.43 10.86 42.01
N ASN A 554 -6.14 10.24 43.15
CA ASN A 554 -6.02 10.96 44.40
C ASN A 554 -4.71 11.77 44.39
N ALA A 555 -4.85 13.09 44.38
CA ALA A 555 -3.72 14.01 44.46
C ALA A 555 -3.23 14.24 45.88
N ILE A 556 -4.15 14.30 46.81
CA ILE A 556 -3.88 14.47 48.23
C ILE A 556 -4.91 13.67 49.06
N THR A 557 -4.43 12.96 50.08
CA THR A 557 -5.30 12.29 51.06
C THR A 557 -5.69 13.29 52.12
N LEU A 558 -6.98 13.60 52.20
CA LEU A 558 -7.55 14.55 53.16
C LEU A 558 -7.87 13.88 54.48
N ARG A 559 -7.74 14.65 55.58
CA ARG A 559 -8.23 14.26 56.90
C ARG A 559 -9.74 14.43 56.97
N GLU A 560 -10.36 13.82 57.95
CA GLU A 560 -11.79 13.98 58.21
C GLU A 560 -12.15 15.47 58.41
N ASP A 561 -13.20 15.93 57.75
CA ASP A 561 -13.68 17.33 57.69
C ASP A 561 -12.67 18.34 57.12
N ASP A 562 -11.70 17.89 56.34
CA ASP A 562 -10.79 18.77 55.56
C ASP A 562 -11.18 18.83 54.10
N GLY A 563 -10.70 19.80 53.36
CA GLY A 563 -10.92 19.98 51.94
C GLY A 563 -9.74 20.67 51.29
N LEU A 564 -9.48 20.33 50.05
CA LEU A 564 -8.49 21.04 49.21
C LEU A 564 -9.03 22.43 48.87
N ILE A 565 -8.23 23.48 49.14
CA ILE A 565 -8.61 24.85 48.82
C ILE A 565 -7.99 25.29 47.53
N GLU A 566 -6.67 25.11 47.36
CA GLU A 566 -5.90 25.66 46.28
C GLU A 566 -4.73 24.77 45.90
N VAL A 567 -4.36 24.80 44.63
CA VAL A 567 -3.14 24.16 44.10
C VAL A 567 -2.40 25.20 43.26
N CYS A 568 -1.10 25.34 43.51
CA CYS A 568 -0.23 26.24 42.75
C CYS A 568 0.95 25.49 42.17
N MET A 569 1.42 25.89 41.01
CA MET A 569 2.64 25.36 40.40
C MET A 569 3.84 26.19 40.81
N THR A 570 4.96 25.54 41.13
CA THR A 570 6.22 26.17 41.51
C THR A 570 7.41 25.43 40.91
N ASN A 571 8.48 26.16 40.65
CA ASN A 571 9.80 25.59 40.28
C ASN A 571 10.63 25.15 41.52
N GLY A 572 10.06 25.24 42.72
CA GLY A 572 10.72 24.86 43.97
C GLY A 572 11.51 26.00 44.65
N ASN A 573 11.71 27.12 44.00
CA ASN A 573 12.49 28.26 44.53
C ASN A 573 11.62 29.45 44.96
N ASN A 574 10.29 29.31 44.89
CA ASN A 574 9.35 30.34 45.30
C ASN A 574 9.14 30.33 46.81
N GLU A 575 8.93 31.48 47.38
CA GLU A 575 8.45 31.63 48.74
C GLU A 575 6.92 31.56 48.78
N VAL A 576 6.38 30.95 49.83
CA VAL A 576 4.95 30.78 50.01
C VAL A 576 4.51 31.49 51.28
N LEU A 577 3.55 32.41 51.12
CA LEU A 577 2.91 33.08 52.23
C LEU A 577 1.50 32.48 52.43
N ILE A 578 1.24 31.99 53.60
CA ILE A 578 -0.08 31.45 53.95
C ILE A 578 -0.69 32.33 55.03
N ALA A 579 -1.85 32.89 54.73
CA ALA A 579 -2.60 33.67 55.67
C ALA A 579 -3.89 32.95 56.07
N ASN A 580 -4.23 32.99 57.34
CA ASN A 580 -5.44 32.37 57.84
C ASN A 580 -6.55 33.42 58.11
N ARG A 581 -7.78 32.95 58.31
CA ARG A 581 -8.95 33.78 58.55
C ARG A 581 -8.84 34.68 59.79
N ASN A 582 -8.00 34.30 60.76
CA ASN A 582 -7.78 35.03 62.01
C ASN A 582 -6.67 36.11 61.88
N GLY A 583 -6.24 36.43 60.65
CA GLY A 583 -5.24 37.47 60.40
C GLY A 583 -3.79 37.07 60.68
N ARG A 584 -3.49 35.77 60.86
CA ARG A 584 -2.14 35.30 61.00
C ARG A 584 -1.59 34.82 59.66
N ALA A 585 -0.38 35.23 59.35
CA ALA A 585 0.35 34.82 58.18
C ALA A 585 1.67 34.12 58.55
N ILE A 586 2.01 33.09 57.81
CA ILE A 586 3.26 32.31 57.92
C ILE A 586 3.92 32.33 56.54
N ARG A 587 5.24 32.57 56.50
CA ARG A 587 6.09 32.49 55.30
C ARG A 587 6.90 31.21 55.33
#